data_0db93b021fbcb873ac41870bf7905fe2
#
_entry.id   0db93b021fbcb873ac41870bf7905fe2
#
_cell.length_a   1.000
_cell.length_b   1.000
_cell.length_c   1.000
_cell.angle_alpha   90.00
_cell.angle_beta   90.00
_cell.angle_gamma   90.00
#
_symmetry.space_group_name_H-M   'P 1'
#
loop_
_entity.id
_entity.type
_entity.pdbx_description
1 polymer ?
#
loop_
_entity_poly.entity_id
_entity_poly.type
_entity_poly.pdbx_seq_one_letter_code
_entity_poly.pdbx_strand_id
1 'polypeptide(L)'
;MQLHSMYQEIILDHYRNPKNKGLREPYDAQVHHVNPTCGDEVTLRVALRDADGEPAVADVSYDALGCSISQASASMMTEMIIGKTVREAMDLSGEFLTLMQSRGEGEPDEDMLGDAVAFEGVSKYPARIKCALLGWMAWKDATAQALDGTPGQHAGNGRPGEHANGQAGNGRIAADAAREQT
;
A
#
# COMPACT_ATOMS: atom_id res chain seq x y z
N MET A 1 -31.04 13.82 8.51
CA MET A 1 -30.26 13.74 9.77
C MET A 1 -29.76 12.32 10.06
N GLN A 2 -30.55 11.28 9.82
CA GLN A 2 -30.13 9.90 10.13
C GLN A 2 -28.95 9.39 9.26
N LEU A 3 -28.92 9.67 7.97
CA LEU A 3 -27.88 9.21 7.05
C LEU A 3 -26.50 9.77 7.43
N HIS A 4 -26.43 11.05 7.76
CA HIS A 4 -25.18 11.69 8.18
C HIS A 4 -24.62 11.12 9.51
N SER A 5 -25.49 10.75 10.44
CA SER A 5 -25.05 10.10 11.68
C SER A 5 -24.58 8.67 11.45
N MET A 6 -25.20 7.92 10.54
CA MET A 6 -24.73 6.59 10.12
C MET A 6 -23.36 6.65 9.48
N TYR A 7 -23.13 7.60 8.58
CA TYR A 7 -21.82 7.77 7.95
C TYR A 7 -20.72 8.10 8.97
N GLN A 8 -21.02 8.93 9.96
CA GLN A 8 -20.07 9.20 11.04
C GLN A 8 -19.77 7.93 11.87
N GLU A 9 -20.75 7.10 12.12
CA GLU A 9 -20.57 5.85 12.86
C GLU A 9 -19.71 4.84 12.08
N ILE A 10 -19.88 4.73 10.76
CA ILE A 10 -19.04 3.89 9.91
C ILE A 10 -17.57 4.32 10.01
N ILE A 11 -17.29 5.61 9.86
CA ILE A 11 -15.94 6.16 10.00
C ILE A 11 -15.36 5.89 11.38
N LEU A 12 -16.17 6.10 12.44
CA LEU A 12 -15.72 5.86 13.81
C LEU A 12 -15.50 4.38 14.12
N ASP A 13 -16.27 3.48 13.52
CA ASP A 13 -16.05 2.04 13.67
C ASP A 13 -14.74 1.62 13.05
N HIS A 14 -14.46 2.04 11.81
CA HIS A 14 -13.16 1.78 11.16
C HIS A 14 -11.98 2.38 11.92
N TYR A 15 -12.17 3.50 12.59
CA TYR A 15 -11.13 4.09 13.44
C TYR A 15 -10.90 3.29 14.73
N ARG A 16 -11.97 2.81 15.38
CA ARG A 16 -11.88 2.05 16.64
C ARG A 16 -11.50 0.59 16.44
N ASN A 17 -11.99 0.01 15.36
CA ASN A 17 -11.83 -1.40 14.99
C ASN A 17 -11.16 -1.53 13.61
N PRO A 18 -9.94 -1.02 13.45
CA PRO A 18 -9.30 -0.95 12.14
C PRO A 18 -9.05 -2.33 11.54
N LYS A 19 -9.39 -2.48 10.26
CA LYS A 19 -9.11 -3.67 9.48
C LYS A 19 -7.68 -3.64 8.97
N ASN A 20 -7.01 -4.80 8.96
CA ASN A 20 -5.68 -4.98 8.38
C ASN A 20 -4.58 -4.07 8.94
N LYS A 21 -4.78 -3.49 10.12
CA LYS A 21 -3.76 -2.73 10.83
C LYS A 21 -2.73 -3.67 11.46
N GLY A 22 -1.46 -3.30 11.35
CA GLY A 22 -0.32 -4.12 11.78
C GLY A 22 0.40 -4.72 10.56
N LEU A 23 1.68 -4.34 10.40
CA LEU A 23 2.49 -4.75 9.25
C LEU A 23 2.69 -6.27 9.22
N ARG A 24 2.39 -6.88 8.08
CA ARG A 24 2.48 -8.34 7.87
C ARG A 24 3.53 -8.71 6.83
N GLU A 25 3.93 -9.95 6.86
CA GLU A 25 4.81 -10.61 5.90
C GLU A 25 4.12 -11.88 5.37
N PRO A 26 4.44 -12.33 4.14
CA PRO A 26 5.34 -11.71 3.17
C PRO A 26 4.71 -10.49 2.48
N TYR A 27 5.54 -9.63 1.88
CA TYR A 27 5.10 -8.50 1.06
C TYR A 27 6.06 -8.26 -0.10
N ASP A 28 5.57 -7.65 -1.17
CA ASP A 28 6.35 -7.34 -2.38
C ASP A 28 6.90 -5.92 -2.34
N ALA A 29 6.17 -4.97 -1.75
CA ALA A 29 6.64 -3.60 -1.58
C ALA A 29 6.16 -2.98 -0.27
N GLN A 30 6.94 -2.02 0.24
CA GLN A 30 6.61 -1.20 1.40
C GLN A 30 6.90 0.25 1.09
N VAL A 31 6.00 1.13 1.47
CA VAL A 31 6.17 2.58 1.36
C VAL A 31 5.85 3.25 2.68
N HIS A 32 6.37 4.47 2.84
CA HIS A 32 6.02 5.36 3.96
C HIS A 32 5.63 6.73 3.42
N HIS A 33 4.41 7.15 3.70
CA HIS A 33 3.87 8.43 3.28
C HIS A 33 3.54 9.31 4.47
N VAL A 34 3.82 10.60 4.34
CA VAL A 34 3.52 11.62 5.34
C VAL A 34 2.68 12.72 4.70
N ASN A 35 1.62 13.14 5.39
CA ASN A 35 0.90 14.35 5.03
C ASN A 35 1.48 15.54 5.82
N PRO A 36 2.27 16.41 5.21
CA PRO A 36 2.95 17.48 5.94
C PRO A 36 2.00 18.55 6.48
N THR A 37 0.76 18.58 6.02
CA THR A 37 -0.24 19.56 6.44
C THR A 37 -0.80 19.25 7.84
N CYS A 38 -0.99 17.96 8.16
CA CYS A 38 -1.58 17.53 9.42
C CYS A 38 -0.65 16.61 10.24
N GLY A 39 0.49 16.20 9.70
CA GLY A 39 1.42 15.28 10.36
C GLY A 39 0.92 13.83 10.40
N ASP A 40 -0.13 13.51 9.65
CA ASP A 40 -0.57 12.12 9.51
C ASP A 40 0.47 11.35 8.69
N GLU A 41 0.75 10.11 9.09
CA GLU A 41 1.70 9.23 8.40
C GLU A 41 1.16 7.82 8.31
N VAL A 42 1.57 7.11 7.26
CA VAL A 42 1.23 5.71 7.02
C VAL A 42 2.43 4.96 6.46
N THR A 43 2.74 3.81 7.06
CA THR A 43 3.59 2.80 6.47
C THR A 43 2.68 1.69 5.95
N LEU A 44 2.82 1.31 4.69
CA LEU A 44 1.94 0.35 4.03
C LEU A 44 2.76 -0.69 3.29
N ARG A 45 2.34 -1.94 3.43
CA ARG A 45 2.87 -3.10 2.71
C ARG A 45 1.81 -3.66 1.78
N VAL A 46 2.23 -4.05 0.58
CA VAL A 46 1.38 -4.75 -0.37
C VAL A 46 2.02 -6.08 -0.77
N ALA A 47 1.20 -7.13 -0.83
CA ALA A 47 1.54 -8.40 -1.44
C ALA A 47 0.61 -8.63 -2.63
N LEU A 48 1.18 -9.01 -3.77
CA LEU A 48 0.46 -9.32 -4.99
C LEU A 48 0.48 -10.83 -5.24
N ARG A 49 -0.47 -11.30 -6.02
CA ARG A 49 -0.53 -12.66 -6.56
C ARG A 49 -0.95 -12.64 -8.01
N ASP A 50 -0.63 -13.69 -8.71
CA ASP A 50 -1.23 -13.92 -10.02
C ASP A 50 -2.64 -14.49 -9.86
N ALA A 51 -3.57 -13.93 -10.59
CA ALA A 51 -4.93 -14.41 -10.70
C ALA A 51 -5.28 -14.56 -12.17
N ASP A 52 -5.08 -15.76 -12.70
CA ASP A 52 -5.34 -16.12 -14.10
C ASP A 52 -4.62 -15.22 -15.13
N GLY A 53 -3.39 -14.83 -14.82
CA GLY A 53 -2.56 -13.96 -15.67
C GLY A 53 -2.72 -12.47 -15.41
N GLU A 54 -3.56 -12.06 -14.45
CA GLU A 54 -3.68 -10.68 -14.00
C GLU A 54 -3.15 -10.52 -12.57
N PRO A 55 -2.42 -9.43 -12.26
CA PRO A 55 -2.01 -9.15 -10.89
C PRO A 55 -3.22 -8.82 -10.02
N ALA A 56 -3.29 -9.45 -8.87
CA ALA A 56 -4.32 -9.22 -7.87
C ALA A 56 -3.72 -8.90 -6.50
N VAL A 57 -4.46 -8.16 -5.70
CA VAL A 57 -4.07 -7.77 -4.35
C VAL A 57 -4.29 -8.98 -3.43
N ALA A 58 -3.20 -9.63 -3.03
CA ALA A 58 -3.24 -10.76 -2.11
C ALA A 58 -3.42 -10.28 -0.67
N ASP A 59 -2.68 -9.26 -0.28
CA ASP A 59 -2.74 -8.66 1.05
C ASP A 59 -2.30 -7.20 1.04
N VAL A 60 -2.89 -6.41 1.92
CA VAL A 60 -2.44 -5.06 2.27
C VAL A 60 -2.48 -4.91 3.77
N SER A 61 -1.36 -4.53 4.34
CA SER A 61 -1.26 -4.25 5.76
C SER A 61 -0.61 -2.88 5.98
N TYR A 62 -0.96 -2.23 7.06
CA TYR A 62 -0.47 -0.89 7.33
C TYR A 62 -0.30 -0.62 8.82
N ASP A 63 0.55 0.34 9.12
CA ASP A 63 0.57 1.05 10.39
C ASP A 63 0.43 2.54 10.12
N ALA A 64 -0.43 3.21 10.88
CA ALA A 64 -0.75 4.61 10.65
C ALA A 64 -0.82 5.36 11.97
N LEU A 65 -0.27 6.57 11.94
CA LEU A 65 -0.38 7.56 13.00
C LEU A 65 -1.05 8.80 12.42
N GLY A 66 -2.11 9.27 13.04
CA GLY A 66 -2.82 10.43 12.53
C GLY A 66 -4.26 10.53 12.98
N CYS A 67 -5.02 11.38 12.31
CA CYS A 67 -6.41 11.65 12.64
C CYS A 67 -7.34 10.46 12.35
N SER A 68 -8.56 10.50 12.90
CA SER A 68 -9.56 9.46 12.67
C SER A 68 -9.91 9.27 11.19
N ILE A 69 -9.86 10.34 10.39
CA ILE A 69 -10.17 10.28 8.96
C ILE A 69 -9.11 9.49 8.19
N SER A 70 -7.82 9.75 8.41
CA SER A 70 -6.76 9.02 7.73
C SER A 70 -6.73 7.54 8.12
N GLN A 71 -6.91 7.25 9.40
CA GLN A 71 -6.91 5.87 9.89
C GLN A 71 -8.13 5.08 9.44
N ALA A 72 -9.34 5.67 9.50
CA ALA A 72 -10.55 5.03 9.02
C ALA A 72 -10.52 4.79 7.51
N SER A 73 -10.04 5.75 6.73
CA SER A 73 -9.89 5.60 5.29
C SER A 73 -8.92 4.49 4.92
N ALA A 74 -7.76 4.40 5.57
CA ALA A 74 -6.81 3.32 5.34
C ALA A 74 -7.41 1.94 5.70
N SER A 75 -8.11 1.84 6.82
CA SER A 75 -8.82 0.62 7.23
C SER A 75 -9.83 0.18 6.17
N MET A 76 -10.71 1.07 5.77
CA MET A 76 -11.76 0.80 4.79
C MET A 76 -11.17 0.42 3.43
N MET A 77 -10.18 1.17 2.96
CA MET A 77 -9.47 0.88 1.71
C MET A 77 -8.96 -0.57 1.68
N THR A 78 -8.26 -1.02 2.72
CA THR A 78 -7.69 -2.37 2.73
C THR A 78 -8.76 -3.44 2.64
N GLU A 79 -9.89 -3.26 3.30
CA GLU A 79 -11.02 -4.20 3.24
C GLU A 79 -11.63 -4.26 1.84
N MET A 80 -11.70 -3.12 1.16
CA MET A 80 -12.30 -3.02 -0.18
C MET A 80 -11.43 -3.61 -1.28
N ILE A 81 -10.09 -3.48 -1.18
CA ILE A 81 -9.19 -3.82 -2.29
C ILE A 81 -8.56 -5.21 -2.19
N ILE A 82 -8.43 -5.79 -0.99
CA ILE A 82 -7.89 -7.14 -0.84
C ILE A 82 -8.78 -8.15 -1.59
N GLY A 83 -8.15 -8.99 -2.39
CA GLY A 83 -8.81 -10.01 -3.20
C GLY A 83 -9.22 -9.56 -4.60
N LYS A 84 -9.22 -8.26 -4.89
CA LYS A 84 -9.51 -7.72 -6.22
C LYS A 84 -8.27 -7.75 -7.12
N THR A 85 -8.49 -7.74 -8.44
CA THR A 85 -7.39 -7.45 -9.36
C THR A 85 -6.85 -6.04 -9.11
N VAL A 86 -5.59 -5.82 -9.44
CA VAL A 86 -4.99 -4.47 -9.31
C VAL A 86 -5.79 -3.45 -10.14
N ARG A 87 -6.29 -3.85 -11.30
CA ARG A 87 -7.12 -2.99 -12.14
C ARG A 87 -8.41 -2.57 -11.42
N GLU A 88 -9.19 -3.52 -10.90
CA GLU A 88 -10.41 -3.23 -10.14
C GLU A 88 -10.14 -2.34 -8.91
N ALA A 89 -9.05 -2.59 -8.22
CA ALA A 89 -8.65 -1.78 -7.08
C ALA A 89 -8.21 -0.36 -7.48
N MET A 90 -7.61 -0.19 -8.67
CA MET A 90 -7.28 1.13 -9.22
C MET A 90 -8.54 1.90 -9.64
N ASP A 91 -9.54 1.21 -10.22
CA ASP A 91 -10.83 1.81 -10.58
C ASP A 91 -11.55 2.30 -9.31
N LEU A 92 -11.56 1.50 -8.25
CA LEU A 92 -12.06 1.90 -6.92
C LEU A 92 -11.34 3.14 -6.36
N SER A 93 -10.01 3.17 -6.47
CA SER A 93 -9.22 4.33 -6.06
C SER A 93 -9.57 5.58 -6.86
N GLY A 94 -9.85 5.43 -8.16
CA GLY A 94 -10.31 6.50 -9.02
C GLY A 94 -11.67 7.05 -8.60
N GLU A 95 -12.60 6.17 -8.29
CA GLU A 95 -13.95 6.55 -7.84
C GLU A 95 -13.91 7.24 -6.47
N PHE A 96 -13.11 6.72 -5.52
CA PHE A 96 -12.92 7.38 -4.24
C PHE A 96 -12.27 8.77 -4.38
N LEU A 97 -11.32 8.94 -5.30
CA LEU A 97 -10.74 10.25 -5.61
C LEU A 97 -11.79 11.20 -6.18
N THR A 98 -12.66 10.73 -7.07
CA THR A 98 -13.79 11.50 -7.63
C THR A 98 -14.72 11.97 -6.51
N LEU A 99 -15.07 11.06 -5.58
CA LEU A 99 -15.85 11.42 -4.41
C LEU A 99 -15.15 12.52 -3.56
N MET A 100 -13.85 12.40 -3.33
CA MET A 100 -13.11 13.42 -2.57
C MET A 100 -13.04 14.77 -3.29
N GLN A 101 -13.07 14.79 -4.61
CA GLN A 101 -13.06 16.01 -5.42
C GLN A 101 -14.46 16.64 -5.61
N SER A 102 -15.52 15.92 -5.31
CA SER A 102 -16.91 16.36 -5.50
C SER A 102 -17.33 17.52 -4.61
N ARG A 103 -16.58 17.79 -3.53
CA ARG A 103 -16.89 18.81 -2.52
C ARG A 103 -18.27 18.65 -1.87
N GLY A 104 -18.77 17.40 -1.86
CA GLY A 104 -20.08 17.05 -1.32
C GLY A 104 -21.25 17.36 -2.25
N GLU A 105 -20.97 17.57 -3.52
CA GLU A 105 -21.99 17.81 -4.58
C GLU A 105 -22.08 16.64 -5.57
N GLY A 106 -21.29 15.57 -5.34
CA GLY A 106 -21.29 14.38 -6.20
C GLY A 106 -22.39 13.39 -5.83
N GLU A 107 -22.78 12.59 -6.80
CA GLU A 107 -23.55 11.36 -6.57
C GLU A 107 -22.55 10.19 -6.61
N PRO A 108 -22.09 9.68 -5.44
CA PRO A 108 -21.15 8.58 -5.40
C PRO A 108 -21.79 7.29 -5.94
N ASP A 109 -21.00 6.47 -6.62
CA ASP A 109 -21.41 5.13 -6.98
C ASP A 109 -21.40 4.24 -5.72
N GLU A 110 -22.57 4.09 -5.10
CA GLU A 110 -22.75 3.31 -3.88
C GLU A 110 -22.47 1.82 -4.10
N ASP A 111 -22.75 1.30 -5.28
CA ASP A 111 -22.50 -0.10 -5.61
C ASP A 111 -21.00 -0.39 -5.68
N MET A 112 -20.22 0.58 -6.11
CA MET A 112 -18.77 0.47 -6.21
C MET A 112 -18.07 0.80 -4.89
N LEU A 113 -18.48 1.88 -4.23
CA LEU A 113 -17.81 2.41 -3.04
C LEU A 113 -18.31 1.79 -1.73
N GLY A 114 -19.50 1.20 -1.70
CA GLY A 114 -20.05 0.64 -0.47
C GLY A 114 -19.97 1.61 0.70
N ASP A 115 -19.39 1.17 1.82
CA ASP A 115 -19.27 2.00 3.03
C ASP A 115 -18.37 3.24 2.85
N ALA A 116 -17.54 3.27 1.80
CA ALA A 116 -16.69 4.45 1.52
C ALA A 116 -17.48 5.70 1.13
N VAL A 117 -18.74 5.58 0.74
CA VAL A 117 -19.64 6.73 0.57
C VAL A 117 -19.77 7.57 1.84
N ALA A 118 -19.52 6.97 3.01
CA ALA A 118 -19.49 7.69 4.27
C ALA A 118 -18.51 8.87 4.30
N PHE A 119 -17.50 8.85 3.39
CA PHE A 119 -16.55 9.96 3.26
C PHE A 119 -17.08 11.13 2.42
N GLU A 120 -18.29 11.06 1.85
CA GLU A 120 -18.89 12.19 1.12
C GLU A 120 -18.86 13.50 1.95
N GLY A 121 -19.23 13.41 3.22
CA GLY A 121 -19.18 14.54 4.13
C GLY A 121 -17.78 15.12 4.36
N VAL A 122 -16.74 14.29 4.23
CA VAL A 122 -15.33 14.68 4.36
C VAL A 122 -14.89 15.51 3.16
N SER A 123 -15.43 15.25 1.98
CA SER A 123 -15.10 15.93 0.72
C SER A 123 -15.36 17.44 0.75
N LYS A 124 -16.20 17.90 1.67
CA LYS A 124 -16.49 19.33 1.90
C LYS A 124 -15.31 20.10 2.54
N TYR A 125 -14.34 19.38 3.09
CA TYR A 125 -13.25 19.97 3.88
C TYR A 125 -11.89 19.69 3.22
N PRO A 126 -11.30 20.65 2.48
CA PRO A 126 -10.06 20.44 1.70
C PRO A 126 -8.89 19.89 2.51
N ALA A 127 -8.73 20.32 3.77
CA ALA A 127 -7.69 19.78 4.65
C ALA A 127 -7.90 18.30 4.98
N ARG A 128 -9.14 17.85 5.09
CA ARG A 128 -9.51 16.47 5.42
C ARG A 128 -9.43 15.53 4.21
N ILE A 129 -9.60 16.04 3.00
CA ILE A 129 -9.43 15.28 1.76
C ILE A 129 -8.04 14.68 1.69
N LYS A 130 -7.01 15.44 2.04
CA LYS A 130 -5.63 14.95 2.07
C LYS A 130 -5.42 13.81 3.08
N CYS A 131 -6.09 13.89 4.22
CA CYS A 131 -6.06 12.82 5.22
C CYS A 131 -6.75 11.55 4.69
N ALA A 132 -7.93 11.70 4.07
CA ALA A 132 -8.67 10.57 3.49
C ALA A 132 -7.90 9.88 2.35
N LEU A 133 -7.16 10.63 1.55
CA LEU A 133 -6.40 10.10 0.41
C LEU A 133 -5.04 9.50 0.77
N LEU A 134 -4.53 9.70 1.99
CA LEU A 134 -3.16 9.33 2.36
C LEU A 134 -2.90 7.82 2.15
N GLY A 135 -3.75 6.96 2.68
CA GLY A 135 -3.64 5.51 2.52
C GLY A 135 -3.76 5.05 1.06
N TRP A 136 -4.68 5.64 0.31
CA TRP A 136 -4.90 5.33 -1.10
C TRP A 136 -3.68 5.67 -1.97
N MET A 137 -3.06 6.82 -1.72
CA MET A 137 -1.84 7.23 -2.43
C MET A 137 -0.66 6.32 -2.08
N ALA A 138 -0.52 5.96 -0.80
CA ALA A 138 0.51 5.02 -0.36
C ALA A 138 0.31 3.64 -1.01
N TRP A 139 -0.92 3.13 -1.08
CA TRP A 139 -1.22 1.87 -1.73
C TRP A 139 -0.88 1.89 -3.23
N LYS A 140 -1.24 2.95 -3.94
CA LYS A 140 -0.91 3.10 -5.37
C LYS A 140 0.59 3.09 -5.61
N ASP A 141 1.35 3.80 -4.79
CA ASP A 141 2.80 3.84 -4.88
C ASP A 141 3.42 2.46 -4.57
N ALA A 142 3.01 1.81 -3.48
CA ALA A 142 3.47 0.46 -3.13
C ALA A 142 3.16 -0.56 -4.24
N THR A 143 1.97 -0.48 -4.83
CA THR A 143 1.55 -1.38 -5.90
C THR A 143 2.37 -1.17 -7.16
N ALA A 144 2.65 0.08 -7.54
CA ALA A 144 3.52 0.38 -8.68
C ALA A 144 4.92 -0.20 -8.46
N GLN A 145 5.50 -0.02 -7.28
CA GLN A 145 6.82 -0.60 -6.95
C GLN A 145 6.81 -2.12 -6.97
N ALA A 146 5.74 -2.76 -6.47
CA ALA A 146 5.60 -4.21 -6.48
C ALA A 146 5.51 -4.76 -7.91
N LEU A 147 4.80 -4.09 -8.81
CA LEU A 147 4.68 -4.48 -10.22
C LEU A 147 5.98 -4.29 -10.99
N ASP A 148 6.75 -3.24 -10.70
CA ASP A 148 8.04 -2.97 -11.32
C ASP A 148 9.17 -3.87 -10.80
N GLY A 149 8.89 -4.71 -9.81
CA GLY A 149 9.89 -5.55 -9.15
C GLY A 149 10.99 -4.75 -8.43
N THR A 150 10.76 -3.48 -8.15
CA THR A 150 11.66 -2.64 -7.37
C THR A 150 11.43 -2.93 -5.88
N PRO A 151 12.40 -3.52 -5.16
CA PRO A 151 12.24 -3.73 -3.72
C PRO A 151 12.05 -2.38 -3.04
N GLY A 152 10.93 -2.18 -2.38
CA GLY A 152 10.71 -1.01 -1.54
C GLY A 152 11.86 -0.84 -0.55
N GLN A 153 12.21 0.39 -0.22
CA GLN A 153 13.28 0.69 0.74
C GLN A 153 12.99 -0.02 2.06
N HIS A 154 13.84 -1.02 2.35
CA HIS A 154 13.79 -2.01 3.40
C HIS A 154 13.07 -3.32 3.05
N ALA A 155 13.60 -4.04 2.05
CA ALA A 155 13.43 -5.48 2.00
C ALA A 155 14.14 -6.09 3.22
N GLY A 156 13.40 -6.26 4.30
CA GLY A 156 13.83 -7.07 5.43
C GLY A 156 13.78 -8.53 5.01
N ASN A 157 14.91 -9.02 4.56
CA ASN A 157 15.43 -10.37 4.65
C ASN A 157 14.47 -11.54 4.43
N GLY A 158 14.77 -12.34 3.40
CA GLY A 158 14.51 -13.75 3.42
C GLY A 158 13.61 -14.34 2.36
N ARG A 159 14.09 -14.42 1.13
CA ARG A 159 13.83 -15.62 0.34
C ARG A 159 14.87 -16.66 0.72
N PRO A 160 14.52 -17.79 1.31
CA PRO A 160 15.46 -18.90 1.45
C PRO A 160 15.53 -19.63 0.10
N GLY A 161 16.72 -19.62 -0.49
CA GLY A 161 17.12 -20.70 -1.37
C GLY A 161 17.02 -20.45 -2.86
N GLU A 162 18.12 -19.98 -3.42
CA GLU A 162 18.68 -20.62 -4.60
C GLU A 162 20.20 -20.48 -4.54
N HIS A 163 20.81 -21.51 -3.98
CA HIS A 163 22.24 -21.72 -4.14
C HIS A 163 22.53 -22.10 -5.59
N ALA A 164 22.93 -21.14 -6.40
CA ALA A 164 23.61 -21.44 -7.64
C ALA A 164 25.04 -21.87 -7.31
N ASN A 165 25.25 -23.15 -7.40
CA ASN A 165 26.53 -23.83 -7.38
C ASN A 165 27.33 -23.41 -8.62
N GLY A 166 28.27 -22.51 -8.46
CA GLY A 166 29.22 -22.08 -9.49
C GLY A 166 30.61 -22.53 -9.11
N GLN A 167 31.03 -23.56 -9.79
CA GLN A 167 32.27 -24.28 -9.65
C GLN A 167 33.50 -23.38 -9.66
N ALA A 168 34.41 -23.70 -8.74
CA ALA A 168 35.79 -23.30 -8.72
C ALA A 168 36.51 -23.64 -10.05
N GLY A 169 36.94 -22.63 -10.77
CA GLY A 169 37.96 -22.74 -11.81
C GLY A 169 39.34 -22.64 -11.20
N ASN A 170 39.94 -23.79 -11.13
CA ASN A 170 41.33 -24.01 -10.71
C ASN A 170 42.28 -23.42 -11.80
N GLY A 171 42.99 -22.39 -11.46
CA GLY A 171 44.07 -21.82 -12.29
C GLY A 171 45.37 -21.75 -11.53
N ARG A 172 46.07 -22.87 -11.50
CA ARG A 172 47.50 -22.91 -11.18
C ARG A 172 48.23 -22.12 -12.23
N ILE A 173 49.08 -21.22 -11.85
CA ILE A 173 50.34 -20.94 -12.57
C ILE A 173 51.44 -20.82 -11.57
N ALA A 174 52.48 -21.60 -11.93
CA ALA A 174 53.67 -21.96 -11.22
C ALA A 174 54.58 -20.77 -10.96
N ALA A 175 55.31 -20.98 -9.87
CA ALA A 175 56.57 -20.33 -9.60
C ALA A 175 57.59 -20.62 -10.73
N ASP A 176 58.39 -19.68 -11.06
CA ASP A 176 59.74 -20.00 -11.42
C ASP A 176 60.73 -18.93 -10.95
N ALA A 177 61.72 -19.47 -10.33
CA ALA A 177 62.87 -18.82 -9.77
C ALA A 177 63.89 -18.51 -10.85
N ALA A 178 64.69 -17.54 -10.61
CA ALA A 178 66.11 -17.53 -10.92
C ALA A 178 66.71 -16.22 -10.38
N ARG A 179 67.58 -16.21 -9.38
CA ARG A 179 69.02 -16.38 -9.52
C ARG A 179 69.57 -15.37 -10.55
N GLU A 180 70.50 -14.59 -10.30
CA GLU A 180 71.83 -14.68 -9.65
C GLU A 180 72.55 -13.33 -9.82
N GLN A 181 73.33 -13.00 -8.80
CA GLN A 181 74.73 -12.50 -8.86
C GLN A 181 74.99 -11.17 -9.59
N THR A 182 75.54 -10.20 -8.97
CA THR A 182 76.91 -9.99 -8.47
C THR A 182 76.95 -8.74 -7.63
#